data_824a0fdca58e770aea0a23de34e4471e
#
_entry.id   824a0fdca58e770aea0a23de34e4471e
#
_cell.length_a   1.000
_cell.length_b   1.000
_cell.length_c   1.000
_cell.angle_alpha   90.00
_cell.angle_beta   90.00
_cell.angle_gamma   90.00
#
_symmetry.space_group_name_H-M   'P 1'
#
loop_
_entity.id
_entity.type
_entity.pdbx_description
1 polymer ?
#
loop_
_entity_poly.entity_id
_entity_poly.type
_entity_poly.pdbx_seq_one_letter_code
_entity_poly.pdbx_strand_id
1 'polypeptide(L)'
;MTAVLEAEDQGCEPDELARLLVQHFEVVGVVEMAHAFASEVGLTAWAALCPLVFEAAERGSSVAASVITSAATALAQDVALVHRRGAMGDTVLCAGGVITNQPRLYGELVRQLAIIDSGLSTSLLTVPPVMGALALARELCNTITAK
;
A
#
# COMPACT_ATOMS: atom_id res chain seq x y z
N MET A 1 -2.67 12.79 1.19
CA MET A 1 -3.22 14.15 1.24
C MET A 1 -3.08 14.76 2.64
N THR A 2 -3.66 14.20 3.69
CA THR A 2 -3.59 14.74 5.07
C THR A 2 -2.18 15.13 5.51
N ALA A 3 -1.19 14.26 5.30
CA ALA A 3 0.21 14.54 5.68
C ALA A 3 0.84 15.75 4.97
N VAL A 4 0.43 16.02 3.73
CA VAL A 4 0.90 17.22 2.99
C VAL A 4 0.25 18.47 3.55
N LEU A 5 -1.05 18.43 3.85
CA LEU A 5 -1.76 19.57 4.46
C LEU A 5 -1.25 19.86 5.88
N GLU A 6 -0.99 18.84 6.67
CA GLU A 6 -0.40 19.00 8.01
C GLU A 6 0.98 19.65 7.96
N ALA A 7 1.82 19.29 6.98
CA ALA A 7 3.12 19.93 6.79
C ALA A 7 3.00 21.42 6.38
N GLU A 8 2.04 21.73 5.51
CA GLU A 8 1.72 23.11 5.10
C GLU A 8 1.22 23.92 6.29
N ASP A 9 0.29 23.41 7.07
CA ASP A 9 -0.26 24.07 8.27
C ASP A 9 0.81 24.34 9.34
N GLN A 10 1.86 23.52 9.38
CA GLN A 10 3.02 23.73 10.26
C GLN A 10 4.03 24.76 9.71
N GLY A 11 3.75 25.32 8.54
CA GLY A 11 4.63 26.31 7.90
C GLY A 11 5.91 25.70 7.34
N CYS A 12 5.92 24.39 7.06
CA CYS A 12 7.03 23.74 6.39
C CYS A 12 7.06 24.15 4.92
N GLU A 13 8.26 24.29 4.35
CA GLU A 13 8.38 24.46 2.91
C GLU A 13 7.81 23.23 2.18
N PRO A 14 7.14 23.43 1.02
CA PRO A 14 6.60 22.33 0.23
C PRO A 14 7.68 21.31 -0.11
N ASP A 15 7.52 20.10 0.38
CA ASP A 15 8.45 19.02 0.09
C ASP A 15 8.20 18.39 -1.31
N GLU A 16 8.99 17.42 -1.69
CA GLU A 16 8.91 16.84 -3.03
C GLU A 16 7.55 16.16 -3.31
N LEU A 17 6.87 15.59 -2.30
CA LEU A 17 5.52 15.03 -2.48
C LEU A 17 4.50 16.13 -2.80
N ALA A 18 4.56 17.25 -2.08
CA ALA A 18 3.68 18.39 -2.34
C ALA A 18 3.89 18.93 -3.76
N ARG A 19 5.16 19.08 -4.18
CA ARG A 19 5.50 19.56 -5.54
C ARG A 19 4.98 18.61 -6.63
N LEU A 20 5.19 17.31 -6.50
CA LEU A 20 4.71 16.31 -7.48
C LEU A 20 3.19 16.30 -7.58
N LEU A 21 2.48 16.40 -6.45
CA LEU A 21 1.01 16.45 -6.45
C LEU A 21 0.48 17.73 -7.07
N VAL A 22 1.04 18.90 -6.73
CA VAL A 22 0.68 20.19 -7.33
C VAL A 22 0.88 20.14 -8.86
N GLN A 23 2.01 19.59 -9.30
CA GLN A 23 2.29 19.40 -10.74
C GLN A 23 1.30 18.43 -11.40
N HIS A 24 0.98 17.32 -10.75
CA HIS A 24 0.04 16.31 -11.29
C HIS A 24 -1.37 16.89 -11.49
N PHE A 25 -1.84 17.71 -10.57
CA PHE A 25 -3.14 18.36 -10.66
C PHE A 25 -3.12 19.66 -11.49
N GLU A 26 -1.96 20.08 -11.98
CA GLU A 26 -1.77 21.32 -12.76
C GLU A 26 -2.31 22.57 -12.06
N VAL A 27 -2.11 22.66 -10.75
CA VAL A 27 -2.59 23.77 -9.90
C VAL A 27 -1.42 24.60 -9.36
N VAL A 28 -1.73 25.73 -8.72
CA VAL A 28 -0.70 26.70 -8.30
C VAL A 28 -0.12 26.36 -6.92
N GLY A 29 -0.93 25.73 -6.03
CA GLY A 29 -0.52 25.52 -4.65
C GLY A 29 -1.21 24.34 -3.98
N VAL A 30 -0.83 24.11 -2.71
CA VAL A 30 -1.31 22.96 -1.91
C VAL A 30 -2.81 23.04 -1.62
N VAL A 31 -3.35 24.23 -1.46
CA VAL A 31 -4.79 24.43 -1.19
C VAL A 31 -5.63 24.04 -2.41
N GLU A 32 -5.24 24.52 -3.59
CA GLU A 32 -5.91 24.17 -4.85
C GLU A 32 -5.76 22.67 -5.16
N MET A 33 -4.61 22.10 -4.86
CA MET A 33 -4.35 20.67 -4.97
C MET A 33 -5.28 19.85 -4.07
N ALA A 34 -5.52 20.32 -2.83
CA ALA A 34 -6.46 19.65 -1.93
C ALA A 34 -7.90 19.68 -2.46
N HIS A 35 -8.34 20.79 -3.07
CA HIS A 35 -9.63 20.88 -3.75
C HIS A 35 -9.73 19.96 -4.96
N ALA A 36 -8.69 19.93 -5.80
CA ALA A 36 -8.62 19.05 -6.96
C ALA A 36 -8.70 17.58 -6.52
N PHE A 37 -7.92 17.18 -5.51
CA PHE A 37 -7.97 15.83 -4.94
C PHE A 37 -9.35 15.45 -4.38
N ALA A 38 -10.01 16.38 -3.68
CA ALA A 38 -11.36 16.14 -3.14
C ALA A 38 -12.42 15.97 -4.23
N SER A 39 -12.16 16.50 -5.42
CA SER A 39 -13.03 16.36 -6.60
C SER A 39 -12.83 15.03 -7.34
N GLU A 40 -11.69 14.36 -7.11
CA GLU A 40 -11.43 13.05 -7.67
C GLU A 40 -12.31 11.99 -7.02
N VAL A 41 -13.07 11.24 -7.84
CA VAL A 41 -14.02 10.25 -7.36
C VAL A 41 -13.56 8.85 -7.72
N GLY A 42 -13.37 8.03 -6.69
CA GLY A 42 -13.17 6.60 -6.83
C GLY A 42 -11.75 6.12 -6.58
N LEU A 43 -11.66 4.85 -6.21
CA LEU A 43 -10.40 4.20 -5.84
C LEU A 43 -9.36 4.17 -6.97
N THR A 44 -9.80 4.13 -8.22
CA THR A 44 -8.90 4.10 -9.38
C THR A 44 -8.15 5.41 -9.54
N ALA A 45 -8.83 6.54 -9.37
CA ALA A 45 -8.21 7.86 -9.42
C ALA A 45 -7.17 8.02 -8.30
N TRP A 46 -7.51 7.62 -7.08
CA TRP A 46 -6.58 7.66 -5.95
C TRP A 46 -5.41 6.69 -6.10
N ALA A 47 -5.65 5.51 -6.65
CA ALA A 47 -4.59 4.53 -6.92
C ALA A 47 -3.56 5.05 -7.94
N ALA A 48 -3.98 5.88 -8.90
CA ALA A 48 -3.09 6.51 -9.87
C ALA A 48 -2.06 7.47 -9.24
N LEU A 49 -2.33 7.97 -8.03
CA LEU A 49 -1.40 8.83 -7.28
C LEU A 49 -0.33 8.04 -6.50
N CYS A 50 -0.52 6.74 -6.30
CA CYS A 50 0.44 5.92 -5.55
C CYS A 50 1.88 6.02 -6.10
N PRO A 51 2.15 5.97 -7.42
CA PRO A 51 3.50 6.09 -7.94
C PRO A 51 4.20 7.38 -7.51
N LEU A 52 3.47 8.50 -7.42
CA LEU A 52 4.03 9.80 -7.03
C LEU A 52 4.53 9.78 -5.57
N VAL A 53 3.87 9.04 -4.68
CA VAL A 53 4.32 8.90 -3.28
C VAL A 53 5.67 8.18 -3.23
N PHE A 54 5.84 7.10 -3.99
CA PHE A 54 7.10 6.36 -4.01
C PHE A 54 8.22 7.18 -4.68
N GLU A 55 7.92 7.84 -5.79
CA GLU A 55 8.84 8.74 -6.48
C GLU A 55 9.31 9.88 -5.56
N ALA A 56 8.38 10.54 -4.86
CA ALA A 56 8.72 11.57 -3.88
C ALA A 56 9.63 11.04 -2.78
N ALA A 57 9.34 9.85 -2.26
CA ALA A 57 10.16 9.23 -1.23
C ALA A 57 11.57 8.87 -1.72
N GLU A 58 11.74 8.48 -2.99
CA GLU A 58 13.04 8.25 -3.62
C GLU A 58 13.82 9.56 -3.81
N ARG A 59 13.10 10.66 -4.05
CA ARG A 59 13.67 12.02 -4.16
C ARG A 59 13.91 12.68 -2.80
N GLY A 60 13.68 11.98 -1.69
CA GLY A 60 14.01 12.44 -0.35
C GLY A 60 12.86 13.11 0.42
N SER A 61 11.61 13.05 -0.06
CA SER A 61 10.45 13.52 0.70
C SER A 61 10.30 12.77 2.03
N SER A 62 10.41 13.49 3.13
CA SER A 62 10.17 12.94 4.46
C SER A 62 8.68 12.65 4.70
N VAL A 63 7.80 13.45 4.12
CA VAL A 63 6.35 13.27 4.18
C VAL A 63 5.95 11.98 3.46
N ALA A 64 6.45 11.74 2.24
CA ALA A 64 6.19 10.52 1.50
C ALA A 64 6.74 9.28 2.22
N ALA A 65 7.96 9.37 2.78
CA ALA A 65 8.54 8.30 3.57
C ALA A 65 7.69 7.95 4.79
N SER A 66 7.18 8.95 5.50
CA SER A 66 6.27 8.77 6.64
C SER A 66 4.95 8.11 6.22
N VAL A 67 4.37 8.52 5.10
CA VAL A 67 3.15 7.90 4.54
C VAL A 67 3.35 6.41 4.26
N ILE A 68 4.48 6.04 3.63
CA ILE A 68 4.80 4.64 3.33
C ILE A 68 4.97 3.83 4.63
N THR A 69 5.69 4.38 5.61
CA THR A 69 5.89 3.73 6.91
C THR A 69 4.56 3.55 7.66
N SER A 70 3.72 4.57 7.67
CA SER A 70 2.40 4.51 8.30
C SER A 70 1.50 3.46 7.65
N ALA A 71 1.48 3.40 6.31
CA ALA A 71 0.73 2.39 5.57
C ALA A 71 1.23 0.97 5.88
N ALA A 72 2.54 0.75 5.89
CA ALA A 72 3.12 -0.54 6.23
C ALA A 72 2.82 -0.95 7.69
N THR A 73 2.85 0.00 8.61
CA THR A 73 2.52 -0.23 10.02
C THR A 73 1.06 -0.65 10.18
N ALA A 74 0.13 0.04 9.52
CA ALA A 74 -1.28 -0.31 9.54
C ALA A 74 -1.52 -1.72 8.99
N LEU A 75 -0.93 -2.05 7.84
CA LEU A 75 -1.00 -3.41 7.27
C LEU A 75 -0.45 -4.48 8.23
N ALA A 76 0.69 -4.23 8.87
CA ALA A 76 1.28 -5.16 9.82
C ALA A 76 0.39 -5.36 11.07
N GLN A 77 -0.23 -4.29 11.56
CA GLN A 77 -1.20 -4.35 12.67
C GLN A 77 -2.44 -5.17 12.32
N ASP A 78 -2.98 -4.97 11.11
CA ASP A 78 -4.14 -5.73 10.62
C ASP A 78 -3.82 -7.21 10.49
N VAL A 79 -2.66 -7.55 9.92
CA VAL A 79 -2.18 -8.93 9.81
C VAL A 79 -2.04 -9.58 11.19
N ALA A 80 -1.36 -8.92 12.12
CA ALA A 80 -1.19 -9.42 13.48
C ALA A 80 -2.53 -9.57 14.21
N LEU A 81 -3.48 -8.66 13.98
CA LEU A 81 -4.83 -8.76 14.54
C LEU A 81 -5.57 -10.00 14.02
N VAL A 82 -5.51 -10.25 12.71
CA VAL A 82 -6.16 -11.41 12.07
C VAL A 82 -5.51 -12.72 12.56
N HIS A 83 -4.18 -12.76 12.69
CA HIS A 83 -3.45 -13.91 13.23
C HIS A 83 -3.87 -14.19 14.68
N ARG A 84 -3.89 -13.19 15.55
CA ARG A 84 -4.37 -13.34 16.94
C ARG A 84 -5.83 -13.78 17.07
N ARG A 85 -6.65 -13.53 16.05
CA ARG A 85 -8.06 -14.01 15.97
C ARG A 85 -8.19 -15.44 15.48
N GLY A 86 -7.09 -16.14 15.25
CA GLY A 86 -7.06 -17.55 14.90
C GLY A 86 -6.96 -17.86 13.41
N ALA A 87 -6.47 -16.92 12.61
CA ALA A 87 -6.07 -17.26 11.23
C ALA A 87 -4.97 -18.32 11.27
N MET A 88 -5.13 -19.36 10.45
CA MET A 88 -4.19 -20.47 10.40
C MET A 88 -3.03 -20.18 9.46
N GLY A 89 -1.84 -20.64 9.85
CA GLY A 89 -0.60 -20.51 9.08
C GLY A 89 0.25 -19.33 9.48
N ASP A 90 1.55 -19.47 9.28
CA ASP A 90 2.58 -18.50 9.70
C ASP A 90 3.12 -17.69 8.52
N THR A 91 2.55 -17.86 7.32
CA THR A 91 2.98 -17.17 6.12
C THR A 91 1.93 -16.19 5.63
N VAL A 92 2.30 -14.92 5.57
CA VAL A 92 1.49 -13.83 5.01
C VAL A 92 1.78 -13.70 3.52
N LEU A 93 0.82 -14.06 2.69
CA LEU A 93 0.95 -13.93 1.25
C LEU A 93 0.53 -12.52 0.81
N CYS A 94 1.49 -11.73 0.36
CA CYS A 94 1.27 -10.36 -0.11
C CYS A 94 0.91 -10.35 -1.59
N ALA A 95 -0.25 -9.80 -1.93
CA ALA A 95 -0.76 -9.69 -3.29
C ALA A 95 -1.30 -8.29 -3.57
N GLY A 96 -1.38 -7.95 -4.85
CA GLY A 96 -1.90 -6.65 -5.32
C GLY A 96 -0.83 -5.76 -5.93
N GLY A 97 -1.24 -4.93 -6.89
CA GLY A 97 -0.34 -4.17 -7.76
C GLY A 97 0.62 -3.23 -7.04
N VAL A 98 0.23 -2.66 -5.90
CA VAL A 98 1.13 -1.76 -5.15
C VAL A 98 2.21 -2.56 -4.43
N ILE A 99 1.83 -3.52 -3.56
CA ILE A 99 2.80 -4.23 -2.72
C ILE A 99 3.79 -5.08 -3.55
N THR A 100 3.34 -5.64 -4.68
CA THR A 100 4.19 -6.46 -5.55
C THR A 100 5.16 -5.65 -6.42
N ASN A 101 4.83 -4.37 -6.70
CA ASN A 101 5.65 -3.50 -7.54
C ASN A 101 6.42 -2.42 -6.77
N GLN A 102 6.23 -2.35 -5.44
CA GLN A 102 6.88 -1.34 -4.60
C GLN A 102 7.73 -2.01 -3.50
N PRO A 103 9.01 -2.32 -3.81
CA PRO A 103 9.91 -3.01 -2.87
C PRO A 103 10.06 -2.28 -1.54
N ARG A 104 9.98 -0.94 -1.54
CA ARG A 104 10.05 -0.12 -0.33
C ARG A 104 8.88 -0.39 0.62
N LEU A 105 7.65 -0.48 0.10
CA LEU A 105 6.47 -0.80 0.92
C LEU A 105 6.57 -2.22 1.47
N TYR A 106 6.97 -3.18 0.63
CA TYR A 106 7.13 -4.57 1.06
C TYR A 106 8.21 -4.71 2.13
N GLY A 107 9.38 -4.11 1.93
CA GLY A 107 10.47 -4.14 2.92
C GLY A 107 10.06 -3.50 4.25
N GLU A 108 9.31 -2.40 4.20
CA GLU A 108 8.80 -1.75 5.39
C GLU A 108 7.74 -2.61 6.10
N LEU A 109 6.84 -3.28 5.37
CA LEU A 109 5.88 -4.24 5.94
C LEU A 109 6.60 -5.40 6.65
N VAL A 110 7.61 -5.99 6.01
CA VAL A 110 8.42 -7.07 6.63
C VAL A 110 9.03 -6.59 7.95
N ARG A 111 9.61 -5.39 7.95
CA ARG A 111 10.23 -4.80 9.12
C ARG A 111 9.21 -4.55 10.26
N GLN A 112 8.06 -3.98 9.93
CA GLN A 112 7.01 -3.69 10.92
C GLN A 112 6.40 -4.98 11.47
N LEU A 113 6.17 -5.97 10.62
CA LEU A 113 5.61 -7.25 11.04
C LEU A 113 6.56 -8.00 11.97
N ALA A 114 7.86 -7.99 11.70
CA ALA A 114 8.86 -8.61 12.57
C ALA A 114 8.91 -7.97 13.99
N ILE A 115 8.54 -6.69 14.11
CA ILE A 115 8.43 -6.00 15.40
C ILE A 115 7.16 -6.41 16.15
N ILE A 116 6.03 -6.55 15.44
CA ILE A 116 4.70 -6.78 16.02
C ILE A 116 4.47 -8.26 16.32
N ASP A 117 4.88 -9.14 15.40
CA ASP A 117 4.70 -10.60 15.48
C ASP A 117 5.83 -11.31 14.74
N SER A 118 6.89 -11.65 15.45
CA SER A 118 8.09 -12.30 14.90
C SER A 118 7.86 -13.75 14.45
N GLY A 119 6.71 -14.34 14.75
CA GLY A 119 6.34 -15.70 14.31
C GLY A 119 5.85 -15.75 12.88
N LEU A 120 5.54 -14.60 12.27
CA LEU A 120 5.03 -14.52 10.93
C LEU A 120 6.14 -14.29 9.90
N SER A 121 6.04 -14.98 8.79
CA SER A 121 6.85 -14.75 7.59
C SER A 121 6.01 -14.10 6.49
N THR A 122 6.68 -13.46 5.52
CA THR A 122 5.99 -12.84 4.38
C THR A 122 6.49 -13.41 3.06
N SER A 123 5.60 -13.49 2.07
CA SER A 123 5.94 -13.88 0.71
C SER A 123 5.14 -13.04 -0.29
N LEU A 124 5.76 -12.68 -1.41
CA LEU A 124 5.06 -12.01 -2.50
C LEU A 124 4.38 -13.05 -3.40
N LEU A 125 3.14 -12.78 -3.79
CA LEU A 125 2.46 -13.58 -4.81
C LEU A 125 3.09 -13.31 -6.17
N THR A 126 3.79 -14.29 -6.72
CA THR A 126 4.51 -14.18 -8.00
C THR A 126 3.70 -14.64 -9.21
N VAL A 127 2.52 -15.25 -8.96
CA VAL A 127 1.62 -15.73 -10.02
C VAL A 127 0.31 -14.93 -9.98
N PRO A 128 -0.39 -14.78 -11.13
CA PRO A 128 -1.68 -14.12 -11.14
C PRO A 128 -2.67 -14.83 -10.19
N PRO A 129 -3.47 -14.09 -9.38
CA PRO A 129 -4.43 -14.67 -8.44
C PRO A 129 -5.44 -15.63 -9.07
N VAL A 130 -5.75 -15.47 -10.35
CA VAL A 130 -6.61 -16.38 -11.12
C VAL A 130 -6.08 -17.81 -11.17
N MET A 131 -4.78 -18.03 -11.01
CA MET A 131 -4.20 -19.38 -10.97
C MET A 131 -4.66 -20.15 -9.74
N GLY A 132 -4.89 -19.49 -8.62
CA GLY A 132 -5.49 -20.10 -7.43
C GLY A 132 -6.93 -20.55 -7.68
N ALA A 133 -7.74 -19.72 -8.33
CA ALA A 133 -9.10 -20.08 -8.71
C ALA A 133 -9.12 -21.28 -9.67
N LEU A 134 -8.18 -21.33 -10.62
CA LEU A 134 -8.05 -22.44 -11.55
C LEU A 134 -7.64 -23.76 -10.84
N ALA A 135 -6.75 -23.68 -9.85
CA ALA A 135 -6.35 -24.83 -9.04
C ALA A 135 -7.55 -25.40 -8.25
N LEU A 136 -8.30 -24.53 -7.58
CA LEU A 136 -9.51 -24.90 -6.85
C LEU A 136 -10.58 -25.53 -7.77
N ALA A 137 -10.79 -24.97 -8.95
CA ALA A 137 -11.73 -25.53 -9.93
C ALA A 137 -11.32 -26.96 -10.37
N ARG A 138 -10.02 -27.19 -10.60
CA ARG A 138 -9.50 -28.52 -10.94
C ARG A 138 -9.69 -29.55 -9.82
N GLU A 139 -9.43 -29.14 -8.57
CA GLU A 139 -9.66 -30.02 -7.41
C GLU A 139 -11.12 -30.43 -7.27
N LEU A 140 -12.04 -29.45 -7.42
CA LEU A 140 -13.48 -29.71 -7.40
C LEU A 140 -13.92 -30.67 -8.51
N CYS A 141 -13.46 -30.46 -9.74
CA CYS A 141 -13.75 -31.38 -10.85
C CYS A 141 -13.27 -32.81 -10.58
N ASN A 142 -12.03 -32.97 -10.07
CA ASN A 142 -11.47 -34.27 -9.74
C ASN A 142 -12.28 -34.99 -8.63
N THR A 143 -12.74 -34.24 -7.63
CA THR A 143 -13.55 -34.78 -6.53
C THR A 143 -14.94 -35.26 -7.01
N ILE A 144 -15.54 -34.57 -7.98
CA ILE A 144 -16.84 -34.91 -8.56
C ILE A 144 -16.71 -36.16 -9.48
N THR A 145 -15.60 -36.26 -10.23
CA THR A 145 -15.38 -37.38 -11.18
C THR A 145 -14.98 -38.69 -10.48
N ALA A 146 -14.51 -38.62 -9.23
CA ALA A 146 -14.10 -39.79 -8.43
C ALA A 146 -15.24 -40.44 -7.64
N LYS A 147 -16.48 -39.98 -7.78
CA LYS A 147 -17.70 -40.57 -7.23
C LYS A 147 -18.51 -41.26 -8.33
#